data_854d5ef340b82d8fc75019b58e094708
#
_entry.id   854d5ef340b82d8fc75019b58e094708
#
_cell.length_a   1.000
_cell.length_b   1.000
_cell.length_c   1.000
_cell.angle_alpha   90.00
_cell.angle_beta   90.00
_cell.angle_gamma   90.00
#
_symmetry.space_group_name_H-M   'P 1'
#
loop_
_entity.id
_entity.type
_entity.pdbx_description
1 polymer ?
#
loop_
_entity_poly.entity_id
_entity_poly.type
_entity_poly.pdbx_seq_one_letter_code
_entity_poly.pdbx_strand_id
1 'polypeptide(L)'
;LNSFYARKGRKFDVGLHALTNYPSPSSGKSSPLLKLCRQLRIPIDELKLLPQSHSRITFGERSLRFNNDFQYFLSQVEEAFPSSMDAFLKLLKKMEEFPAYSVDAEELSTRSILRESGIDPLLGEMLLCPTCYYGSARPDDIDFPTFIMLFDAIFKQGLSRPEAGIRAILNPLTDKLKELGVDRRMNSAVRSIQTKGDKAKEIILESGETIKAEKIISTCGIRETESLLNENCIEPEEAQTGQFSIIESIRVFKGHPKDFGWDETVVFFNRSNRFVYDCPNGLVDLKSGVICLPDNYGTNHQGEESKLRVTHPANFHRWSELSETQYLKEKNYWEKTMLDNAMSYLPNGLDKQDQLDQCTQLLDTFTPTTIKRFTSHINGTLYGSPTKKRDGATKYKNLYLAGTDQGYVGIVGAMLGGIAVANNQILRAG
;
A
#
# COMPACT_ATOMS: atom_id res chain seq x y z
N LEU A 1 -9.72 0.68 12.19
CA LEU A 1 -9.62 0.25 10.78
C LEU A 1 -10.37 1.20 9.88
N ASN A 2 -9.73 2.30 9.48
CA ASN A 2 -10.30 3.28 8.55
C ASN A 2 -10.06 2.85 7.08
N SER A 3 -10.34 1.58 6.79
CA SER A 3 -10.07 0.99 5.48
C SER A 3 -11.23 1.11 4.51
N PHE A 4 -12.35 1.66 4.96
CA PHE A 4 -13.52 1.87 4.12
C PHE A 4 -14.45 2.94 4.70
N TYR A 5 -15.28 3.51 3.82
CA TYR A 5 -16.32 4.49 4.20
C TYR A 5 -17.53 4.37 3.26
N ALA A 6 -18.56 5.13 3.53
CA ALA A 6 -19.71 5.28 2.65
C ALA A 6 -20.00 6.77 2.38
N ARG A 7 -20.34 7.12 1.15
CA ARG A 7 -20.72 8.47 0.74
C ARG A 7 -21.84 8.41 -0.30
N LYS A 8 -22.93 9.15 -0.06
CA LYS A 8 -24.12 9.18 -0.94
C LYS A 8 -24.60 7.77 -1.34
N GLY A 9 -24.71 6.86 -0.36
CA GLY A 9 -25.16 5.48 -0.55
C GLY A 9 -24.14 4.52 -1.18
N ARG A 10 -22.96 5.00 -1.61
CA ARG A 10 -21.92 4.19 -2.25
C ARG A 10 -20.83 3.79 -1.24
N LYS A 11 -20.31 2.57 -1.40
CA LYS A 11 -19.21 2.04 -0.58
C LYS A 11 -17.87 2.29 -1.27
N PHE A 12 -16.89 2.72 -0.48
CA PHE A 12 -15.54 2.99 -0.93
C PHE A 12 -14.54 2.24 -0.07
N ASP A 13 -13.48 1.77 -0.69
CA ASP A 13 -12.30 1.26 -0.01
C ASP A 13 -11.23 2.35 0.04
N VAL A 14 -10.48 2.40 1.13
CA VAL A 14 -9.32 3.29 1.29
C VAL A 14 -8.06 2.47 1.07
N GLY A 15 -7.17 2.92 0.16
CA GLY A 15 -5.87 2.31 -0.07
C GLY A 15 -5.89 0.91 -0.73
N LEU A 16 -7.04 0.40 -1.15
CA LEU A 16 -7.13 -0.88 -1.87
C LEU A 16 -7.22 -0.62 -3.38
N HIS A 17 -6.07 -0.48 -4.04
CA HIS A 17 -5.99 -0.54 -5.50
C HIS A 17 -6.04 -1.99 -5.97
N ALA A 18 -5.18 -2.84 -5.38
CA ALA A 18 -5.13 -4.27 -5.59
C ALA A 18 -4.69 -4.98 -4.31
N LEU A 19 -5.09 -6.24 -4.19
CA LEU A 19 -4.49 -7.19 -3.26
C LEU A 19 -3.38 -7.93 -4.01
N THR A 20 -2.17 -7.90 -3.49
CA THR A 20 -1.02 -8.63 -4.01
C THR A 20 -1.04 -10.11 -3.56
N ASN A 21 -0.12 -10.91 -4.06
CA ASN A 21 0.00 -12.35 -3.72
C ASN A 21 -1.24 -13.17 -4.11
N TYR A 22 -1.75 -12.94 -5.33
CA TYR A 22 -2.87 -13.70 -5.84
C TYR A 22 -2.56 -15.21 -5.84
N PRO A 23 -3.38 -16.05 -5.19
CA PRO A 23 -3.16 -17.49 -5.16
C PRO A 23 -3.63 -18.13 -6.48
N SER A 24 -2.83 -17.95 -7.55
CA SER A 24 -3.14 -18.55 -8.85
C SER A 24 -3.14 -20.10 -8.76
N PRO A 25 -3.85 -20.79 -9.67
CA PRO A 25 -3.79 -22.26 -9.75
C PRO A 25 -2.36 -22.78 -9.91
N SER A 26 -1.47 -22.04 -10.60
CA SER A 26 -0.06 -22.39 -10.81
C SER A 26 0.81 -22.19 -9.55
N SER A 27 0.45 -21.29 -8.63
CA SER A 27 1.20 -21.06 -7.39
C SER A 27 1.05 -22.21 -6.36
N GLY A 28 0.10 -23.12 -6.59
CA GLY A 28 -0.15 -24.28 -5.76
C GLY A 28 -0.41 -23.92 -4.28
N LYS A 29 0.11 -24.77 -3.38
CA LYS A 29 -0.04 -24.56 -1.92
C LYS A 29 0.95 -23.55 -1.33
N SER A 30 1.81 -22.97 -2.14
CA SER A 30 2.93 -22.13 -1.68
C SER A 30 2.59 -20.64 -1.52
N SER A 31 1.46 -20.17 -2.07
CA SER A 31 1.04 -18.76 -1.97
C SER A 31 1.04 -18.25 -0.53
N PRO A 32 1.69 -17.11 -0.24
CA PRO A 32 1.70 -16.50 1.09
C PRO A 32 0.29 -16.24 1.63
N LEU A 33 -0.60 -15.65 0.82
CA LEU A 33 -1.97 -15.37 1.24
C LEU A 33 -2.72 -16.66 1.63
N LEU A 34 -2.54 -17.73 0.84
CA LEU A 34 -3.18 -19.03 1.15
C LEU A 34 -2.66 -19.64 2.46
N LYS A 35 -1.35 -19.53 2.74
CA LYS A 35 -0.74 -19.97 4.00
C LYS A 35 -1.30 -19.19 5.19
N LEU A 36 -1.41 -17.86 5.06
CA LEU A 36 -1.96 -16.99 6.10
C LEU A 36 -3.44 -17.32 6.38
N CYS A 37 -4.26 -17.47 5.33
CA CYS A 37 -5.67 -17.85 5.47
C CYS A 37 -5.83 -19.19 6.18
N ARG A 38 -5.00 -20.20 5.83
CA ARG A 38 -5.01 -21.51 6.54
C ARG A 38 -4.65 -21.38 8.01
N GLN A 39 -3.62 -20.60 8.34
CA GLN A 39 -3.20 -20.37 9.71
C GLN A 39 -4.28 -19.68 10.54
N LEU A 40 -5.00 -18.73 9.94
CA LEU A 40 -6.12 -18.03 10.56
C LEU A 40 -7.45 -18.83 10.50
N ARG A 41 -7.45 -20.00 9.84
CA ARG A 41 -8.66 -20.82 9.61
C ARG A 41 -9.76 -20.04 8.90
N ILE A 42 -9.38 -19.29 7.89
CA ILE A 42 -10.27 -18.55 6.99
C ILE A 42 -10.23 -19.23 5.62
N PRO A 43 -11.33 -19.76 5.10
CA PRO A 43 -11.39 -20.30 3.75
C PRO A 43 -11.05 -19.22 2.71
N ILE A 44 -10.11 -19.51 1.82
CA ILE A 44 -9.67 -18.51 0.81
C ILE A 44 -10.82 -18.11 -0.13
N ASP A 45 -11.76 -19.02 -0.39
CA ASP A 45 -12.90 -18.79 -1.27
C ASP A 45 -13.87 -17.73 -0.71
N GLU A 46 -13.89 -17.52 0.62
CA GLU A 46 -14.68 -16.44 1.24
C GLU A 46 -14.21 -15.05 0.81
N LEU A 47 -12.95 -14.92 0.40
CA LEU A 47 -12.41 -13.63 -0.07
C LEU A 47 -12.90 -13.28 -1.47
N LYS A 48 -13.42 -14.24 -2.25
CA LYS A 48 -13.93 -14.07 -3.61
C LYS A 48 -13.00 -13.19 -4.45
N LEU A 49 -11.75 -13.63 -4.59
CA LEU A 49 -10.70 -12.87 -5.26
C LEU A 49 -10.90 -12.88 -6.79
N LEU A 50 -11.07 -11.71 -7.36
CA LEU A 50 -11.13 -11.49 -8.79
C LEU A 50 -9.71 -11.19 -9.30
N PRO A 51 -9.12 -11.97 -10.23
CA PRO A 51 -7.80 -11.70 -10.77
C PRO A 51 -7.79 -10.45 -11.65
N GLN A 52 -6.62 -9.83 -11.78
CA GLN A 52 -6.44 -8.77 -12.79
C GLN A 52 -6.51 -9.36 -14.21
N SER A 53 -6.96 -8.54 -15.16
CA SER A 53 -6.74 -8.80 -16.59
C SER A 53 -5.28 -8.59 -16.93
N HIS A 54 -4.82 -7.37 -16.82
CA HIS A 54 -3.42 -6.94 -16.88
C HIS A 54 -3.28 -5.54 -16.29
N SER A 55 -2.04 -5.20 -15.95
CA SER A 55 -1.62 -3.88 -15.53
C SER A 55 -0.47 -3.40 -16.40
N ARG A 56 -0.15 -2.10 -16.34
CA ARG A 56 0.88 -1.49 -17.17
C ARG A 56 1.75 -0.55 -16.37
N ILE A 57 3.04 -0.55 -16.70
CA ILE A 57 4.00 0.47 -16.28
C ILE A 57 4.38 1.26 -17.53
N THR A 58 4.29 2.59 -17.49
CA THR A 58 4.60 3.42 -18.66
C THR A 58 5.46 4.62 -18.28
N PHE A 59 6.60 4.78 -18.97
CA PHE A 59 7.56 5.85 -18.81
C PHE A 59 7.80 6.49 -20.17
N GLY A 60 7.25 7.69 -20.38
CA GLY A 60 7.23 8.30 -21.70
C GLY A 60 6.59 7.35 -22.74
N GLU A 61 7.37 6.95 -23.75
CA GLU A 61 6.90 6.05 -24.82
C GLU A 61 7.14 4.56 -24.51
N ARG A 62 7.87 4.22 -23.43
CA ARG A 62 8.15 2.84 -23.04
C ARG A 62 7.09 2.31 -22.10
N SER A 63 6.62 1.10 -22.37
CA SER A 63 5.63 0.42 -21.53
C SER A 63 6.00 -1.03 -21.30
N LEU A 64 5.68 -1.53 -20.11
CA LEU A 64 5.73 -2.94 -19.75
C LEU A 64 4.35 -3.34 -19.24
N ARG A 65 3.78 -4.40 -19.81
CA ARG A 65 2.55 -4.99 -19.30
C ARG A 65 2.86 -6.20 -18.42
N PHE A 66 2.01 -6.44 -17.45
CA PHE A 66 2.10 -7.61 -16.59
C PHE A 66 0.70 -8.08 -16.17
N ASN A 67 0.57 -9.35 -15.91
CA ASN A 67 -0.63 -9.97 -15.37
C ASN A 67 -0.21 -11.00 -14.29
N ASN A 68 -1.06 -11.99 -14.01
CA ASN A 68 -0.77 -13.03 -13.02
C ASN A 68 0.04 -14.23 -13.61
N ASP A 69 0.59 -14.06 -14.81
CA ASP A 69 1.55 -14.97 -15.42
C ASP A 69 2.92 -14.27 -15.53
N PHE A 70 3.88 -14.74 -14.74
CA PHE A 70 5.23 -14.15 -14.73
C PHE A 70 5.96 -14.32 -16.07
N GLN A 71 5.66 -15.38 -16.84
CA GLN A 71 6.27 -15.58 -18.16
C GLN A 71 5.83 -14.49 -19.14
N TYR A 72 4.60 -14.03 -19.03
CA TYR A 72 4.14 -12.88 -19.80
C TYR A 72 4.93 -11.60 -19.46
N PHE A 73 5.21 -11.36 -18.18
CA PHE A 73 6.05 -10.21 -17.80
C PHE A 73 7.49 -10.34 -18.33
N LEU A 74 8.08 -11.54 -18.27
CA LEU A 74 9.41 -11.79 -18.83
C LEU A 74 9.45 -11.51 -20.33
N SER A 75 8.43 -11.94 -21.09
CA SER A 75 8.35 -11.65 -22.54
C SER A 75 8.25 -10.15 -22.84
N GLN A 76 7.55 -9.38 -21.98
CA GLN A 76 7.48 -7.93 -22.12
C GLN A 76 8.83 -7.25 -21.84
N VAL A 77 9.59 -7.74 -20.87
CA VAL A 77 10.96 -7.25 -20.59
C VAL A 77 11.89 -7.60 -21.75
N GLU A 78 11.83 -8.82 -22.29
CA GLU A 78 12.64 -9.26 -23.43
C GLU A 78 12.36 -8.42 -24.67
N GLU A 79 11.08 -8.13 -24.97
CA GLU A 79 10.67 -7.30 -26.09
C GLU A 79 11.14 -5.85 -25.96
N ALA A 80 10.94 -5.23 -24.77
CA ALA A 80 11.24 -3.83 -24.56
C ALA A 80 12.73 -3.55 -24.26
N PHE A 81 13.45 -4.52 -23.68
CA PHE A 81 14.83 -4.39 -23.20
C PHE A 81 15.68 -5.64 -23.57
N PRO A 82 15.78 -6.05 -24.82
CA PRO A 82 16.44 -7.31 -25.20
C PRO A 82 17.91 -7.38 -24.75
N SER A 83 18.64 -6.27 -24.77
CA SER A 83 20.03 -6.20 -24.31
C SER A 83 20.21 -6.35 -22.81
N SER A 84 19.15 -6.18 -22.01
CA SER A 84 19.18 -6.31 -20.55
C SER A 84 18.76 -7.67 -20.04
N MET A 85 18.26 -8.57 -20.90
CA MET A 85 17.63 -9.80 -20.46
C MET A 85 18.54 -10.69 -19.63
N ASP A 86 19.80 -10.88 -20.06
CA ASP A 86 20.79 -11.67 -19.32
C ASP A 86 21.10 -11.09 -17.93
N ALA A 87 21.24 -9.76 -17.85
CA ALA A 87 21.46 -9.06 -16.58
C ALA A 87 20.22 -9.15 -15.67
N PHE A 88 19.05 -9.06 -16.26
CA PHE A 88 17.78 -9.20 -15.53
C PHE A 88 17.59 -10.61 -14.96
N LEU A 89 17.90 -11.66 -15.71
CA LEU A 89 17.87 -13.04 -15.22
C LEU A 89 18.88 -13.28 -14.07
N LYS A 90 20.07 -12.69 -14.15
CA LYS A 90 21.03 -12.72 -13.04
C LYS A 90 20.52 -11.99 -11.79
N LEU A 91 19.86 -10.85 -11.99
CA LEU A 91 19.21 -10.13 -10.89
C LEU A 91 18.12 -10.98 -10.22
N LEU A 92 17.25 -11.63 -11.02
CA LEU A 92 16.23 -12.54 -10.49
C LEU A 92 16.82 -13.65 -9.63
N LYS A 93 17.91 -14.26 -10.11
CA LYS A 93 18.62 -15.29 -9.33
C LYS A 93 19.18 -14.73 -8.02
N LYS A 94 19.82 -13.56 -8.05
CA LYS A 94 20.31 -12.87 -6.83
C LYS A 94 19.16 -12.61 -5.84
N MET A 95 17.98 -12.22 -6.34
CA MET A 95 16.80 -11.99 -5.49
C MET A 95 16.29 -13.30 -4.85
N GLU A 96 16.31 -14.42 -5.57
CA GLU A 96 15.88 -15.73 -5.06
C GLU A 96 16.83 -16.26 -3.95
N GLU A 97 18.12 -15.98 -4.06
CA GLU A 97 19.15 -16.39 -3.09
C GLU A 97 19.19 -15.48 -1.84
N PHE A 98 18.59 -14.30 -1.91
CA PHE A 98 18.61 -13.32 -0.82
C PHE A 98 17.57 -13.66 0.26
N PRO A 99 17.95 -13.67 1.57
CA PRO A 99 17.05 -14.03 2.66
C PRO A 99 16.07 -12.90 3.04
N ALA A 100 15.28 -12.41 2.08
CA ALA A 100 14.43 -11.23 2.21
C ALA A 100 13.43 -11.29 3.37
N TYR A 101 12.98 -12.49 3.76
CA TYR A 101 12.01 -12.70 4.83
C TYR A 101 12.66 -12.90 6.20
N SER A 102 13.99 -12.92 6.30
CA SER A 102 14.70 -13.00 7.59
C SER A 102 14.45 -11.72 8.41
N VAL A 103 14.35 -11.87 9.73
CA VAL A 103 14.29 -10.73 10.65
C VAL A 103 15.61 -9.94 10.59
N ASP A 104 16.72 -10.64 10.40
CA ASP A 104 18.08 -10.09 10.33
C ASP A 104 18.52 -9.79 8.89
N ALA A 105 17.59 -9.70 7.92
CA ALA A 105 17.94 -9.37 6.55
C ALA A 105 18.59 -7.99 6.48
N GLU A 106 19.76 -7.93 5.82
CA GLU A 106 20.50 -6.68 5.64
C GLU A 106 19.69 -5.67 4.84
N GLU A 107 19.59 -4.45 5.34
CA GLU A 107 18.94 -3.34 4.67
C GLU A 107 19.88 -2.72 3.64
N LEU A 108 19.59 -2.94 2.36
CA LEU A 108 20.38 -2.47 1.23
C LEU A 108 19.58 -1.52 0.35
N SER A 109 20.28 -0.61 -0.35
CA SER A 109 19.67 0.26 -1.37
C SER A 109 19.32 -0.55 -2.62
N THR A 110 18.04 -0.61 -2.97
CA THR A 110 17.60 -1.26 -4.20
C THR A 110 18.15 -0.55 -5.43
N ARG A 111 18.17 0.78 -5.45
CA ARG A 111 18.74 1.55 -6.57
C ARG A 111 20.19 1.23 -6.81
N SER A 112 20.99 1.05 -5.76
CA SER A 112 22.40 0.67 -5.89
C SER A 112 22.53 -0.72 -6.50
N ILE A 113 21.75 -1.69 -6.02
CA ILE A 113 21.75 -3.07 -6.53
C ILE A 113 21.31 -3.14 -7.99
N LEU A 114 20.23 -2.43 -8.36
CA LEU A 114 19.76 -2.38 -9.76
C LEU A 114 20.82 -1.81 -10.69
N ARG A 115 21.51 -0.75 -10.29
CA ARG A 115 22.61 -0.15 -11.05
C ARG A 115 23.79 -1.11 -11.21
N GLU A 116 24.17 -1.78 -10.13
CA GLU A 116 25.29 -2.73 -10.10
C GLU A 116 24.96 -4.01 -10.89
N SER A 117 23.68 -4.35 -11.04
CA SER A 117 23.26 -5.54 -11.79
C SER A 117 23.49 -5.42 -13.31
N GLY A 118 23.70 -4.20 -13.81
CA GLY A 118 23.92 -3.92 -15.22
C GLY A 118 22.67 -3.99 -16.09
N ILE A 119 21.47 -3.99 -15.50
CA ILE A 119 20.22 -3.84 -16.26
C ILE A 119 20.11 -2.42 -16.84
N ASP A 120 19.32 -2.27 -17.90
CA ASP A 120 19.01 -0.96 -18.45
C ASP A 120 18.49 -0.03 -17.33
N PRO A 121 19.04 1.19 -17.18
CA PRO A 121 18.60 2.13 -16.13
C PRO A 121 17.10 2.40 -16.16
N LEU A 122 16.48 2.51 -17.33
CA LEU A 122 15.05 2.72 -17.47
C LEU A 122 14.25 1.51 -16.96
N LEU A 123 14.69 0.30 -17.27
CA LEU A 123 14.08 -0.92 -16.71
C LEU A 123 14.13 -0.89 -15.18
N GLY A 124 15.28 -0.51 -14.58
CA GLY A 124 15.41 -0.35 -13.14
C GLY A 124 14.39 0.63 -12.56
N GLU A 125 14.21 1.79 -13.17
CA GLU A 125 13.23 2.79 -12.75
C GLU A 125 11.78 2.30 -12.89
N MET A 126 11.47 1.55 -13.97
CA MET A 126 10.15 0.96 -14.19
C MET A 126 9.84 -0.13 -13.16
N LEU A 127 10.83 -0.88 -12.67
CA LEU A 127 10.64 -1.87 -11.59
C LEU A 127 10.43 -1.20 -10.23
N LEU A 128 11.13 -0.09 -9.97
CA LEU A 128 11.00 0.67 -8.73
C LEU A 128 9.62 1.33 -8.59
N CYS A 129 9.03 1.82 -9.68
CA CYS A 129 7.80 2.59 -9.61
C CYS A 129 6.65 1.83 -8.91
N PRO A 130 6.19 0.65 -9.35
CA PRO A 130 5.12 -0.07 -8.66
C PRO A 130 5.54 -0.54 -7.26
N THR A 131 6.79 -0.96 -7.06
CA THR A 131 7.24 -1.44 -5.75
C THR A 131 7.31 -0.32 -4.71
N CYS A 132 7.75 0.87 -5.09
CA CYS A 132 7.74 2.03 -4.21
C CYS A 132 6.29 2.45 -3.87
N TYR A 133 5.41 2.56 -4.86
CA TYR A 133 4.00 2.90 -4.62
C TYR A 133 3.25 1.88 -3.77
N TYR A 134 3.70 0.63 -3.72
CA TYR A 134 3.09 -0.42 -2.91
C TYR A 134 3.73 -0.61 -1.54
N GLY A 135 4.86 0.05 -1.23
CA GLY A 135 5.42 -0.19 0.10
C GLY A 135 6.65 0.56 0.54
N SER A 136 7.19 1.52 -0.20
CA SER A 136 8.36 2.25 0.30
C SER A 136 7.97 3.40 1.22
N ALA A 137 8.68 3.49 2.36
CA ALA A 137 8.73 4.67 3.21
C ALA A 137 10.04 5.47 3.04
N ARG A 138 10.99 4.98 2.23
CA ARG A 138 12.28 5.61 1.99
C ARG A 138 12.17 6.63 0.86
N PRO A 139 12.69 7.85 1.04
CA PRO A 139 12.78 8.81 -0.05
C PRO A 139 13.61 8.24 -1.21
N ASP A 140 13.05 8.32 -2.40
CA ASP A 140 13.69 7.99 -3.69
C ASP A 140 14.31 6.58 -3.81
N ASP A 141 13.97 5.66 -2.90
CA ASP A 141 14.47 4.28 -2.89
C ASP A 141 13.47 3.34 -2.21
N ILE A 142 13.81 2.09 -2.13
CA ILE A 142 13.16 1.05 -1.33
C ILE A 142 14.23 0.10 -0.82
N ASP A 143 14.08 -0.39 0.41
CA ASP A 143 14.90 -1.43 0.99
C ASP A 143 14.83 -2.72 0.15
N PHE A 144 16.00 -3.30 -0.17
CA PHE A 144 16.09 -4.44 -1.09
C PHE A 144 15.30 -5.68 -0.65
N PRO A 145 15.31 -6.09 0.63
CA PRO A 145 14.39 -7.13 1.09
C PRO A 145 12.93 -6.81 0.82
N THR A 146 12.48 -5.58 1.06
CA THR A 146 11.10 -5.14 0.79
C THR A 146 10.81 -5.09 -0.70
N PHE A 147 11.77 -4.66 -1.52
CA PHE A 147 11.68 -4.72 -2.98
C PHE A 147 11.46 -6.15 -3.47
N ILE A 148 12.25 -7.13 -2.99
CA ILE A 148 12.10 -8.56 -3.34
C ILE A 148 10.69 -9.05 -2.99
N MET A 149 10.23 -8.78 -1.76
CA MET A 149 8.89 -9.20 -1.31
C MET A 149 7.79 -8.63 -2.20
N LEU A 150 7.89 -7.35 -2.57
CA LEU A 150 6.91 -6.69 -3.43
C LEU A 150 7.03 -7.10 -4.89
N PHE A 151 8.24 -7.30 -5.40
CA PHE A 151 8.45 -7.81 -6.74
C PHE A 151 7.79 -9.19 -6.91
N ASP A 152 8.05 -10.11 -5.97
CA ASP A 152 7.43 -11.43 -5.98
C ASP A 152 5.90 -11.33 -5.88
N ALA A 153 5.41 -10.47 -5.00
CA ALA A 153 3.98 -10.32 -4.74
C ALA A 153 3.22 -9.69 -5.93
N ILE A 154 3.84 -8.76 -6.67
CA ILE A 154 3.24 -8.03 -7.78
C ILE A 154 3.43 -8.76 -9.10
N PHE A 155 4.67 -9.15 -9.42
CA PHE A 155 5.02 -9.65 -10.76
C PHE A 155 4.99 -11.18 -10.85
N LYS A 156 5.46 -11.91 -9.82
CA LYS A 156 5.47 -13.39 -9.85
C LYS A 156 4.13 -13.99 -9.43
N GLN A 157 3.44 -13.41 -8.45
CA GLN A 157 2.16 -13.93 -7.96
C GLN A 157 0.97 -13.17 -8.52
N GLY A 158 1.13 -11.88 -8.75
CA GLY A 158 0.13 -11.05 -9.40
C GLY A 158 -0.86 -10.38 -8.46
N LEU A 159 -1.81 -9.70 -9.08
CA LEU A 159 -2.79 -8.83 -8.44
C LEU A 159 -4.20 -9.41 -8.53
N SER A 160 -4.98 -9.14 -7.50
CA SER A 160 -6.40 -9.46 -7.46
C SER A 160 -7.16 -8.38 -6.69
N ARG A 161 -8.48 -8.47 -6.73
CA ARG A 161 -9.34 -7.65 -5.90
C ARG A 161 -10.48 -8.49 -5.33
N PRO A 162 -10.76 -8.43 -4.02
CA PRO A 162 -11.96 -9.04 -3.48
C PRO A 162 -13.22 -8.39 -4.08
N GLU A 163 -14.20 -9.18 -4.48
CA GLU A 163 -15.45 -8.70 -5.11
C GLU A 163 -16.16 -7.63 -4.25
N ALA A 164 -16.26 -7.86 -2.94
CA ALA A 164 -16.85 -6.91 -1.99
C ALA A 164 -15.84 -5.89 -1.44
N GLY A 165 -14.68 -5.73 -2.09
CA GLY A 165 -13.60 -4.86 -1.64
C GLY A 165 -12.99 -5.31 -0.32
N ILE A 166 -12.41 -4.37 0.43
CA ILE A 166 -11.70 -4.65 1.69
C ILE A 166 -12.56 -5.34 2.75
N ARG A 167 -13.88 -5.17 2.68
CA ARG A 167 -14.82 -5.81 3.62
C ARG A 167 -14.79 -7.32 3.57
N ALA A 168 -14.53 -7.90 2.40
CA ALA A 168 -14.37 -9.35 2.24
C ALA A 168 -13.19 -9.92 3.06
N ILE A 169 -12.19 -9.09 3.35
CA ILE A 169 -11.04 -9.47 4.19
C ILE A 169 -11.34 -9.17 5.66
N LEU A 170 -11.92 -8.01 5.96
CA LEU A 170 -12.13 -7.58 7.34
C LEU A 170 -13.27 -8.32 8.05
N ASN A 171 -14.33 -8.69 7.32
CA ASN A 171 -15.48 -9.39 7.94
C ASN A 171 -15.09 -10.74 8.53
N PRO A 172 -14.44 -11.66 7.80
CA PRO A 172 -14.01 -12.95 8.37
C PRO A 172 -13.07 -12.77 9.58
N LEU A 173 -12.17 -11.78 9.55
CA LEU A 173 -11.29 -11.48 10.68
C LEU A 173 -12.07 -10.97 11.89
N THR A 174 -13.03 -10.07 11.69
CA THR A 174 -13.86 -9.54 12.80
C THR A 174 -14.82 -10.57 13.36
N ASP A 175 -15.34 -11.48 12.54
CA ASP A 175 -16.18 -12.56 13.00
C ASP A 175 -15.36 -13.58 13.81
N LYS A 176 -14.12 -13.86 13.39
CA LYS A 176 -13.18 -14.67 14.18
C LYS A 176 -12.89 -14.06 15.55
N LEU A 177 -12.70 -12.72 15.64
CA LEU A 177 -12.53 -12.05 16.92
C LEU A 177 -13.75 -12.23 17.85
N LYS A 178 -14.97 -12.14 17.31
CA LYS A 178 -16.21 -12.37 18.07
C LYS A 178 -16.31 -13.84 18.57
N GLU A 179 -16.03 -14.80 17.67
CA GLU A 179 -16.04 -16.23 18.02
C GLU A 179 -15.08 -16.53 19.18
N LEU A 180 -13.94 -15.86 19.22
CA LEU A 180 -12.92 -16.00 20.27
C LEU A 180 -13.19 -15.16 21.53
N GLY A 181 -14.31 -14.43 21.58
CA GLY A 181 -14.68 -13.61 22.74
C GLY A 181 -13.79 -12.37 22.96
N VAL A 182 -13.15 -11.88 21.91
CA VAL A 182 -12.30 -10.69 21.98
C VAL A 182 -13.14 -9.44 22.18
N ASP A 183 -12.83 -8.65 23.22
CA ASP A 183 -13.45 -7.35 23.46
C ASP A 183 -12.91 -6.30 22.45
N ARG A 184 -13.70 -6.04 21.41
CA ARG A 184 -13.39 -5.06 20.39
C ARG A 184 -14.09 -3.74 20.67
N ARG A 185 -13.31 -2.71 20.98
CA ARG A 185 -13.82 -1.38 21.31
C ARG A 185 -13.62 -0.40 20.16
N MET A 186 -14.72 0.17 19.69
CA MET A 186 -14.72 1.27 18.72
C MET A 186 -14.80 2.61 19.43
N ASN A 187 -14.32 3.68 18.78
CA ASN A 187 -14.30 5.04 19.34
C ASN A 187 -13.60 5.14 20.70
N SER A 188 -12.54 4.33 20.88
CA SER A 188 -11.78 4.22 22.13
C SER A 188 -10.32 4.61 21.85
N ALA A 189 -10.11 5.89 21.56
CA ALA A 189 -8.78 6.41 21.27
C ALA A 189 -7.88 6.32 22.53
N VAL A 190 -6.64 5.88 22.31
CA VAL A 190 -5.61 5.84 23.35
C VAL A 190 -4.98 7.22 23.46
N ARG A 191 -4.97 7.78 24.69
CA ARG A 191 -4.33 9.05 25.02
C ARG A 191 -2.87 8.87 25.38
N SER A 192 -2.54 7.81 26.14
CA SER A 192 -1.17 7.54 26.57
C SER A 192 -0.95 6.09 26.99
N ILE A 193 0.30 5.65 26.94
CA ILE A 193 0.79 4.38 27.47
C ILE A 193 1.69 4.69 28.66
N GLN A 194 1.34 4.24 29.85
CA GLN A 194 2.11 4.46 31.07
C GLN A 194 3.13 3.35 31.27
N THR A 195 4.35 3.74 31.62
CA THR A 195 5.48 2.84 31.82
C THR A 195 5.98 2.87 33.26
N LYS A 196 6.61 1.78 33.69
CA LYS A 196 7.36 1.70 34.95
C LYS A 196 8.59 0.79 34.76
N GLY A 197 9.76 1.39 34.79
CA GLY A 197 11.00 0.69 34.48
C GLY A 197 11.00 0.20 33.03
N ASP A 198 11.27 -1.05 32.80
CA ASP A 198 11.37 -1.70 31.49
C ASP A 198 10.03 -2.29 30.97
N LYS A 199 8.88 -1.88 31.57
CA LYS A 199 7.55 -2.42 31.22
C LYS A 199 6.52 -1.34 31.01
N ALA A 200 5.69 -1.48 29.99
CA ALA A 200 4.41 -0.80 29.86
C ALA A 200 3.40 -1.42 30.83
N LYS A 201 2.65 -0.60 31.56
CA LYS A 201 1.76 -1.03 32.64
C LYS A 201 0.29 -0.91 32.31
N GLU A 202 -0.08 0.18 31.69
CA GLU A 202 -1.48 0.48 31.43
C GLU A 202 -1.62 1.44 30.24
N ILE A 203 -2.78 1.39 29.63
CA ILE A 203 -3.22 2.29 28.58
C ILE A 203 -4.28 3.20 29.14
N ILE A 204 -4.16 4.51 28.93
CA ILE A 204 -5.17 5.49 29.28
C ILE A 204 -5.91 5.93 28.02
N LEU A 205 -7.21 5.77 27.99
CA LEU A 205 -8.07 6.22 26.90
C LEU A 205 -8.38 7.72 27.01
N GLU A 206 -8.81 8.32 25.89
CA GLU A 206 -9.29 9.72 25.91
C GLU A 206 -10.49 9.92 26.84
N SER A 207 -11.29 8.89 27.08
CA SER A 207 -12.38 8.90 28.08
C SER A 207 -11.89 9.01 29.53
N GLY A 208 -10.60 8.82 29.81
CA GLY A 208 -10.01 8.70 31.14
C GLY A 208 -10.01 7.28 31.69
N GLU A 209 -10.62 6.32 31.02
CA GLU A 209 -10.57 4.90 31.43
C GLU A 209 -9.14 4.39 31.35
N THR A 210 -8.74 3.59 32.36
CA THR A 210 -7.44 2.93 32.43
C THR A 210 -7.59 1.44 32.18
N ILE A 211 -6.82 0.90 31.24
CA ILE A 211 -6.78 -0.51 30.89
C ILE A 211 -5.41 -1.07 31.27
N LYS A 212 -5.38 -2.07 32.15
CA LYS A 212 -4.16 -2.80 32.50
C LYS A 212 -4.00 -4.02 31.61
N ALA A 213 -2.78 -4.26 31.12
CA ALA A 213 -2.45 -5.41 30.30
C ALA A 213 -1.06 -5.95 30.62
N GLU A 214 -0.90 -7.26 30.54
CA GLU A 214 0.42 -7.90 30.70
C GLU A 214 1.31 -7.67 29.48
N LYS A 215 0.72 -7.69 28.28
CA LYS A 215 1.39 -7.45 27.00
C LYS A 215 0.57 -6.45 26.18
N ILE A 216 1.23 -5.54 25.51
CA ILE A 216 0.63 -4.51 24.66
C ILE A 216 1.22 -4.63 23.26
N ILE A 217 0.38 -4.65 22.24
CA ILE A 217 0.79 -4.56 20.83
C ILE A 217 0.26 -3.25 20.27
N SER A 218 1.17 -2.38 19.85
CA SER A 218 0.82 -1.15 19.16
C SER A 218 0.85 -1.38 17.64
N THR A 219 -0.20 -0.93 16.95
CA THR A 219 -0.32 -1.02 15.49
C THR A 219 -0.38 0.35 14.81
N CYS A 220 -0.11 1.42 15.54
CA CYS A 220 -0.22 2.79 15.03
C CYS A 220 1.07 3.32 14.38
N GLY A 221 2.18 2.59 14.48
CA GLY A 221 3.50 3.00 14.00
C GLY A 221 4.48 3.33 15.12
N ILE A 222 5.78 3.42 14.78
CA ILE A 222 6.86 3.70 15.76
C ILE A 222 6.66 5.09 16.36
N ARG A 223 6.60 6.12 15.51
CA ARG A 223 6.55 7.52 15.97
C ARG A 223 5.26 7.86 16.71
N GLU A 224 4.16 7.29 16.27
CA GLU A 224 2.86 7.41 16.91
C GLU A 224 2.88 6.73 18.30
N THR A 225 3.50 5.55 18.41
CA THR A 225 3.67 4.85 19.69
C THR A 225 4.54 5.64 20.65
N GLU A 226 5.64 6.25 20.18
CA GLU A 226 6.51 7.13 20.97
C GLU A 226 5.76 8.36 21.48
N SER A 227 4.91 8.94 20.66
CA SER A 227 4.03 10.03 21.08
C SER A 227 3.08 9.63 22.22
N LEU A 228 2.56 8.40 22.20
CA LEU A 228 1.71 7.87 23.28
C LEU A 228 2.48 7.56 24.57
N LEU A 229 3.78 7.28 24.47
CA LEU A 229 4.68 7.04 25.59
C LEU A 229 5.24 8.35 26.18
N ASN A 230 5.22 9.46 25.44
CA ASN A 230 5.99 10.69 25.66
C ASN A 230 7.51 10.46 25.71
N GLU A 231 8.00 9.41 25.08
CA GLU A 231 9.41 9.06 24.98
C GLU A 231 9.67 8.10 23.79
N ASN A 232 10.93 7.92 23.43
CA ASN A 232 11.30 6.98 22.36
C ASN A 232 11.11 5.53 22.82
N CYS A 233 10.58 4.67 21.95
CA CYS A 233 10.43 3.24 22.20
C CYS A 233 11.47 2.38 21.47
N ILE A 234 12.19 2.99 20.52
CA ILE A 234 13.40 2.44 19.88
C ILE A 234 14.54 3.45 20.05
N GLU A 235 15.76 3.08 19.61
CA GLU A 235 16.90 4.00 19.67
C GLU A 235 16.61 5.28 18.85
N PRO A 236 16.85 6.48 19.42
CA PRO A 236 16.48 7.75 18.77
C PRO A 236 17.12 7.96 17.40
N GLU A 237 18.33 7.44 17.20
CA GLU A 237 19.10 7.55 15.96
C GLU A 237 18.47 6.73 14.82
N GLU A 238 17.74 5.66 15.16
CA GLU A 238 17.05 4.80 14.22
C GLU A 238 15.66 5.36 13.83
N ALA A 239 15.00 6.09 14.73
CA ALA A 239 13.62 6.50 14.57
C ALA A 239 13.47 7.69 13.63
N GLN A 240 13.15 7.42 12.38
CA GLN A 240 12.89 8.44 11.38
C GLN A 240 11.37 8.66 11.19
N THR A 241 10.98 9.88 10.87
CA THR A 241 9.59 10.22 10.53
C THR A 241 9.41 10.16 9.02
N GLY A 242 8.44 9.38 8.56
CA GLY A 242 8.10 9.33 7.15
C GLY A 242 7.61 10.67 6.61
N GLN A 243 7.88 10.93 5.34
CA GLN A 243 7.54 12.18 4.65
C GLN A 243 6.61 11.95 3.45
N PHE A 244 6.57 10.73 2.91
CA PHE A 244 5.81 10.43 1.70
C PHE A 244 4.32 10.32 1.99
N SER A 245 3.55 11.18 1.34
CA SER A 245 2.09 11.17 1.35
C SER A 245 1.53 11.31 -0.06
N ILE A 246 0.23 11.14 -0.20
CA ILE A 246 -0.45 11.21 -1.49
C ILE A 246 -1.71 12.07 -1.43
N ILE A 247 -2.13 12.46 -2.62
CA ILE A 247 -3.50 12.87 -2.93
C ILE A 247 -4.14 11.82 -3.85
N GLU A 248 -5.39 11.45 -3.58
CA GLU A 248 -6.13 10.52 -4.42
C GLU A 248 -7.49 11.08 -4.78
N SER A 249 -7.81 11.11 -6.07
CA SER A 249 -9.14 11.40 -6.59
C SER A 249 -9.85 10.09 -6.95
N ILE A 250 -11.11 9.97 -6.55
CA ILE A 250 -11.99 8.85 -6.88
C ILE A 250 -13.19 9.39 -7.62
N ARG A 251 -13.35 8.96 -8.86
CA ARG A 251 -14.47 9.29 -9.71
C ARG A 251 -15.39 8.07 -9.84
N VAL A 252 -16.66 8.24 -9.54
CA VAL A 252 -17.71 7.24 -9.84
C VAL A 252 -18.45 7.69 -11.08
N PHE A 253 -18.59 6.81 -12.06
CA PHE A 253 -19.24 7.11 -13.33
C PHE A 253 -20.16 5.96 -13.77
N LYS A 254 -21.17 6.25 -14.57
CA LYS A 254 -22.04 5.25 -15.20
C LYS A 254 -21.32 4.54 -16.34
N GLY A 255 -21.54 3.24 -16.47
CA GLY A 255 -20.91 2.40 -17.48
C GLY A 255 -19.67 1.69 -16.96
N HIS A 256 -18.94 1.04 -17.85
CA HIS A 256 -17.75 0.24 -17.54
C HIS A 256 -16.49 0.88 -18.17
N PRO A 257 -15.30 0.76 -17.56
CA PRO A 257 -14.06 1.29 -18.16
C PRO A 257 -13.81 0.79 -19.60
N LYS A 258 -14.19 -0.45 -19.90
CA LYS A 258 -14.07 -1.02 -21.26
C LYS A 258 -14.92 -0.30 -22.30
N ASP A 259 -16.01 0.38 -21.91
CA ASP A 259 -16.81 1.20 -22.82
C ASP A 259 -16.03 2.42 -23.34
N PHE A 260 -14.99 2.80 -22.60
CA PHE A 260 -14.00 3.82 -22.93
C PHE A 260 -12.75 3.25 -23.62
N GLY A 261 -12.66 1.92 -23.79
CA GLY A 261 -11.47 1.25 -24.30
C GLY A 261 -10.36 1.10 -23.24
N TRP A 262 -10.67 1.23 -21.95
CA TRP A 262 -9.72 1.09 -20.85
C TRP A 262 -9.88 -0.29 -20.22
N ASP A 263 -8.95 -1.18 -20.50
CA ASP A 263 -8.99 -2.59 -20.08
C ASP A 263 -7.92 -2.96 -19.04
N GLU A 264 -6.97 -2.07 -18.76
CA GLU A 264 -6.01 -2.24 -17.67
C GLU A 264 -6.70 -2.15 -16.28
N THR A 265 -6.14 -2.87 -15.29
CA THR A 265 -6.58 -2.76 -13.90
C THR A 265 -5.83 -1.67 -13.14
N VAL A 266 -4.51 -1.58 -13.36
CA VAL A 266 -3.66 -0.54 -12.79
C VAL A 266 -2.68 -0.04 -13.84
N VAL A 267 -2.52 1.27 -13.95
CA VAL A 267 -1.48 1.92 -14.74
C VAL A 267 -0.56 2.69 -13.81
N PHE A 268 0.70 2.28 -13.73
CA PHE A 268 1.77 3.05 -13.10
C PHE A 268 2.41 3.91 -14.17
N PHE A 269 2.50 5.21 -13.95
CA PHE A 269 3.07 6.09 -14.95
C PHE A 269 4.11 7.03 -14.38
N ASN A 270 5.06 7.39 -15.23
CA ASN A 270 6.04 8.44 -14.97
C ASN A 270 6.36 9.18 -16.27
N ARG A 271 6.43 10.52 -16.17
CA ARG A 271 6.63 11.37 -17.36
C ARG A 271 8.03 11.28 -17.94
N SER A 272 9.03 11.03 -17.10
CA SER A 272 10.45 11.01 -17.48
C SER A 272 11.06 9.63 -17.32
N ASN A 273 12.28 9.42 -17.83
CA ASN A 273 13.02 8.17 -17.65
C ASN A 273 13.50 7.94 -16.21
N ARG A 274 13.52 8.99 -15.38
CA ARG A 274 13.88 8.90 -13.97
C ARG A 274 12.62 8.97 -13.11
N PHE A 275 12.40 7.95 -12.30
CA PHE A 275 11.35 7.93 -11.28
C PHE A 275 11.85 8.60 -10.00
N VAL A 276 11.16 9.64 -9.58
CA VAL A 276 11.43 10.34 -8.33
C VAL A 276 10.30 10.01 -7.36
N TYR A 277 10.65 9.34 -6.27
CA TYR A 277 9.74 8.94 -5.21
C TYR A 277 10.08 9.67 -3.93
N ASP A 278 9.63 10.91 -3.81
CA ASP A 278 9.94 11.76 -2.66
C ASP A 278 8.76 12.69 -2.35
N CYS A 279 8.82 13.34 -1.19
CA CYS A 279 7.89 14.40 -0.84
C CYS A 279 8.06 15.58 -1.80
N PRO A 280 7.04 15.98 -2.56
CA PRO A 280 7.19 17.04 -3.53
C PRO A 280 7.37 18.42 -2.86
N ASN A 281 8.07 19.35 -3.52
CA ASN A 281 8.22 20.74 -3.06
C ASN A 281 6.91 21.55 -3.12
N GLY A 282 6.02 21.22 -4.07
CA GLY A 282 4.69 21.81 -4.21
C GLY A 282 3.61 21.00 -3.47
N LEU A 283 2.35 21.38 -3.65
CA LEU A 283 1.21 20.65 -3.08
C LEU A 283 1.11 19.22 -3.64
N VAL A 284 1.35 19.04 -4.94
CA VAL A 284 1.24 17.78 -5.67
C VAL A 284 2.34 17.68 -6.73
N ASP A 285 2.86 16.47 -6.99
CA ASP A 285 3.72 16.18 -8.14
C ASP A 285 2.96 15.32 -9.16
N LEU A 286 2.76 15.84 -10.37
CA LEU A 286 2.09 15.17 -11.48
C LEU A 286 3.03 14.33 -12.36
N LYS A 287 4.34 14.30 -12.06
CA LYS A 287 5.32 13.58 -12.90
C LYS A 287 5.11 12.08 -12.87
N SER A 288 4.67 11.56 -11.74
CA SER A 288 4.36 10.14 -11.57
C SER A 288 3.03 9.93 -10.87
N GLY A 289 2.46 8.76 -11.01
CA GLY A 289 1.23 8.42 -10.33
C GLY A 289 0.72 7.02 -10.65
N VAL A 290 -0.45 6.73 -10.12
CA VAL A 290 -1.14 5.45 -10.29
C VAL A 290 -2.59 5.71 -10.70
N ILE A 291 -3.01 5.08 -11.79
CA ILE A 291 -4.41 5.01 -12.20
C ILE A 291 -4.90 3.61 -11.85
N CYS A 292 -6.04 3.50 -11.18
CA CYS A 292 -6.66 2.21 -10.87
C CYS A 292 -8.11 2.19 -11.36
N LEU A 293 -8.44 1.12 -12.08
CA LEU A 293 -9.77 0.80 -12.61
C LEU A 293 -10.27 -0.48 -11.91
N PRO A 294 -10.81 -0.35 -10.68
CA PRO A 294 -11.13 -1.52 -9.84
C PRO A 294 -12.18 -2.44 -10.46
N ASP A 295 -13.01 -1.93 -11.34
CA ASP A 295 -14.09 -2.69 -11.97
C ASP A 295 -13.63 -3.52 -13.19
N ASN A 296 -12.34 -3.43 -13.54
CA ASN A 296 -11.69 -4.31 -14.53
C ASN A 296 -11.13 -5.62 -13.94
N TYR A 297 -11.22 -5.81 -12.62
CA TYR A 297 -10.87 -7.10 -12.01
C TYR A 297 -11.97 -8.14 -12.26
N GLY A 298 -11.57 -9.35 -12.64
CA GLY A 298 -12.51 -10.41 -13.02
C GLY A 298 -13.11 -10.22 -14.42
N THR A 299 -14.08 -11.06 -14.77
CA THR A 299 -14.69 -11.07 -16.11
C THR A 299 -16.13 -10.53 -16.14
N ASN A 300 -16.80 -10.45 -14.98
CA ASN A 300 -18.23 -10.17 -14.88
C ASN A 300 -18.47 -8.96 -13.99
N HIS A 301 -18.40 -7.77 -14.55
CA HIS A 301 -18.91 -6.59 -13.88
C HIS A 301 -20.44 -6.56 -13.98
N GLN A 302 -21.13 -6.54 -12.84
CA GLN A 302 -22.62 -6.49 -12.78
C GLN A 302 -23.16 -5.13 -12.35
N GLY A 303 -22.27 -4.14 -12.13
CA GLY A 303 -22.67 -2.82 -11.66
C GLY A 303 -23.03 -1.84 -12.80
N GLU A 304 -23.95 -0.94 -12.55
CA GLU A 304 -24.27 0.18 -13.45
C GLU A 304 -23.21 1.30 -13.36
N GLU A 305 -22.39 1.30 -12.31
CA GLU A 305 -21.39 2.31 -12.02
C GLU A 305 -20.02 1.69 -11.82
N SER A 306 -19.01 2.40 -12.29
CA SER A 306 -17.60 2.04 -12.12
C SER A 306 -16.81 3.15 -11.45
N LYS A 307 -15.58 2.85 -11.05
CA LYS A 307 -14.67 3.79 -10.40
C LYS A 307 -13.39 3.96 -11.21
N LEU A 308 -12.95 5.20 -11.30
CA LEU A 308 -11.62 5.59 -11.72
C LEU A 308 -10.92 6.25 -10.52
N ARG A 309 -9.75 5.73 -10.14
CA ARG A 309 -8.93 6.27 -9.06
C ARG A 309 -7.62 6.79 -9.63
N VAL A 310 -7.23 7.98 -9.22
CA VAL A 310 -5.98 8.62 -9.65
C VAL A 310 -5.22 9.07 -8.42
N THR A 311 -4.00 8.60 -8.27
CA THR A 311 -3.14 8.86 -7.11
C THR A 311 -1.85 9.55 -7.54
N HIS A 312 -1.45 10.59 -6.83
CA HIS A 312 -0.19 11.31 -7.02
C HIS A 312 0.53 11.57 -5.70
N PRO A 313 1.87 11.73 -5.69
CA PRO A 313 2.59 12.22 -4.53
C PRO A 313 2.11 13.62 -4.11
N ALA A 314 2.02 13.85 -2.81
CA ALA A 314 1.56 15.13 -2.27
C ALA A 314 2.30 15.50 -0.97
N ASN A 315 2.47 16.80 -0.72
CA ASN A 315 3.20 17.33 0.42
C ASN A 315 2.25 17.66 1.57
N PHE A 316 2.32 16.89 2.66
CA PHE A 316 1.49 17.10 3.85
C PHE A 316 1.66 18.51 4.45
N HIS A 317 2.90 18.99 4.57
CA HIS A 317 3.17 20.28 5.22
C HIS A 317 2.52 21.43 4.43
N ARG A 318 2.67 21.43 3.10
CA ARG A 318 2.03 22.43 2.23
C ARG A 318 0.52 22.40 2.31
N TRP A 319 -0.08 21.19 2.37
CA TRP A 319 -1.53 21.03 2.53
C TRP A 319 -2.01 21.47 3.91
N SER A 320 -1.23 21.27 4.97
CA SER A 320 -1.60 21.62 6.35
C SER A 320 -1.48 23.12 6.66
N GLU A 321 -0.73 23.87 5.86
CA GLU A 321 -0.57 25.33 5.99
C GLU A 321 -1.74 26.12 5.37
N LEU A 322 -2.59 25.47 4.56
CA LEU A 322 -3.69 26.14 3.87
C LEU A 322 -4.82 26.51 4.85
N SER A 323 -5.35 27.72 4.71
CA SER A 323 -6.63 28.09 5.33
C SER A 323 -7.77 27.24 4.74
N GLU A 324 -8.89 27.12 5.43
CA GLU A 324 -10.05 26.34 4.97
C GLU A 324 -10.50 26.73 3.55
N THR A 325 -10.57 28.03 3.26
CA THR A 325 -10.95 28.54 1.93
C THR A 325 -9.92 28.15 0.87
N GLN A 326 -8.62 28.29 1.16
CA GLN A 326 -7.56 27.87 0.26
C GLN A 326 -7.58 26.36 0.05
N TYR A 327 -7.75 25.59 1.13
CA TYR A 327 -7.83 24.14 1.06
C TYR A 327 -8.93 23.65 0.10
N LEU A 328 -10.14 24.21 0.21
CA LEU A 328 -11.25 23.85 -0.69
C LEU A 328 -10.96 24.22 -2.15
N LYS A 329 -10.39 25.40 -2.38
CA LYS A 329 -9.98 25.86 -3.71
C LYS A 329 -8.93 24.96 -4.33
N GLU A 330 -7.85 24.67 -3.59
CA GLU A 330 -6.76 23.80 -4.05
C GLU A 330 -7.25 22.36 -4.28
N LYS A 331 -8.08 21.84 -3.38
CA LYS A 331 -8.66 20.50 -3.53
C LYS A 331 -9.43 20.37 -4.85
N ASN A 332 -10.29 21.33 -5.19
CA ASN A 332 -11.06 21.32 -6.43
C ASN A 332 -10.16 21.50 -7.67
N TYR A 333 -9.15 22.36 -7.58
CA TYR A 333 -8.18 22.56 -8.65
C TYR A 333 -7.38 21.29 -8.95
N TRP A 334 -6.82 20.66 -7.91
CA TRP A 334 -6.00 19.46 -8.05
C TRP A 334 -6.81 18.24 -8.48
N GLU A 335 -8.06 18.11 -8.04
CA GLU A 335 -8.97 17.05 -8.48
C GLU A 335 -9.12 17.04 -10.02
N LYS A 336 -9.35 18.21 -10.62
CA LYS A 336 -9.41 18.35 -12.07
C LYS A 336 -8.06 18.11 -12.74
N THR A 337 -7.02 18.78 -12.25
CA THR A 337 -5.68 18.73 -12.84
C THR A 337 -5.08 17.31 -12.82
N MET A 338 -5.32 16.55 -11.77
CA MET A 338 -4.90 15.14 -11.67
C MET A 338 -5.62 14.27 -12.70
N LEU A 339 -6.91 14.48 -12.91
CA LEU A 339 -7.66 13.76 -13.91
C LEU A 339 -7.12 14.10 -15.31
N ASP A 340 -6.99 15.37 -15.66
CA ASP A 340 -6.48 15.82 -16.96
C ASP A 340 -5.11 15.17 -17.26
N ASN A 341 -4.24 15.11 -16.23
CA ASN A 341 -2.95 14.42 -16.36
C ASN A 341 -3.10 12.91 -16.57
N ALA A 342 -3.98 12.25 -15.81
CA ALA A 342 -4.20 10.81 -15.90
C ALA A 342 -4.77 10.38 -17.26
N MET A 343 -5.67 11.20 -17.84
CA MET A 343 -6.27 10.93 -19.14
C MET A 343 -5.23 10.80 -20.26
N SER A 344 -4.07 11.46 -20.16
CA SER A 344 -2.98 11.33 -21.13
C SER A 344 -2.31 9.94 -21.13
N TYR A 345 -2.52 9.14 -20.09
CA TYR A 345 -1.97 7.78 -19.95
C TYR A 345 -2.99 6.67 -20.24
N LEU A 346 -4.25 7.03 -20.50
CA LEU A 346 -5.29 6.07 -20.88
C LEU A 346 -5.51 6.10 -22.40
N PRO A 347 -5.85 4.96 -23.03
CA PRO A 347 -6.13 4.90 -24.47
C PRO A 347 -7.21 5.90 -24.89
N ASN A 348 -6.90 6.83 -25.79
CA ASN A 348 -7.78 7.91 -26.22
C ASN A 348 -8.41 8.71 -25.08
N GLY A 349 -7.71 8.77 -23.92
CA GLY A 349 -8.29 9.32 -22.69
C GLY A 349 -8.69 10.78 -22.83
N LEU A 350 -7.84 11.63 -23.44
CA LEU A 350 -8.15 13.04 -23.64
C LEU A 350 -9.43 13.24 -24.49
N ASP A 351 -9.63 12.44 -25.53
CA ASP A 351 -10.82 12.49 -26.37
C ASP A 351 -12.08 11.99 -25.65
N LYS A 352 -11.91 11.16 -24.61
CA LYS A 352 -12.98 10.58 -23.81
C LYS A 352 -13.35 11.39 -22.55
N GLN A 353 -12.63 12.47 -22.27
CA GLN A 353 -12.81 13.24 -21.04
C GLN A 353 -14.22 13.82 -20.92
N ASP A 354 -14.75 14.46 -21.98
CA ASP A 354 -16.10 15.01 -21.99
C ASP A 354 -17.17 13.92 -21.76
N GLN A 355 -16.98 12.75 -22.37
CA GLN A 355 -17.86 11.59 -22.15
C GLN A 355 -17.82 11.12 -20.69
N LEU A 356 -16.64 11.02 -20.09
CA LEU A 356 -16.47 10.66 -18.69
C LEU A 356 -17.13 11.68 -17.77
N ASP A 357 -16.98 12.98 -18.05
CA ASP A 357 -17.58 14.05 -17.26
C ASP A 357 -19.12 13.97 -17.27
N GLN A 358 -19.73 13.72 -18.42
CA GLN A 358 -21.17 13.52 -18.57
C GLN A 358 -21.70 12.30 -17.81
N CYS A 359 -20.91 11.22 -17.74
CA CYS A 359 -21.26 9.99 -17.02
C CYS A 359 -20.98 10.08 -15.52
N THR A 360 -20.21 11.07 -15.04
CA THR A 360 -19.76 11.18 -13.65
C THR A 360 -20.93 11.41 -12.70
N GLN A 361 -20.99 10.60 -11.64
CA GLN A 361 -22.04 10.63 -10.61
C GLN A 361 -21.52 11.19 -9.28
N LEU A 362 -20.24 11.00 -8.99
CA LEU A 362 -19.62 11.43 -7.74
C LEU A 362 -18.12 11.63 -7.93
N LEU A 363 -17.61 12.67 -7.29
CA LEU A 363 -16.18 12.90 -7.08
C LEU A 363 -15.89 12.91 -5.59
N ASP A 364 -14.79 12.30 -5.21
CA ASP A 364 -14.25 12.35 -3.86
C ASP A 364 -12.73 12.40 -3.90
N THR A 365 -12.13 13.22 -3.06
CA THR A 365 -10.69 13.44 -3.08
C THR A 365 -10.14 13.37 -1.65
N PHE A 366 -9.15 12.52 -1.46
CA PHE A 366 -8.34 12.45 -0.24
C PHE A 366 -7.09 13.29 -0.41
N THR A 367 -6.80 14.12 0.57
CA THR A 367 -5.54 14.87 0.67
C THR A 367 -4.68 14.30 1.79
N PRO A 368 -3.40 14.67 1.90
CA PRO A 368 -2.56 14.27 3.02
C PRO A 368 -3.16 14.59 4.40
N THR A 369 -3.86 15.72 4.53
CA THR A 369 -4.54 16.09 5.78
C THR A 369 -5.72 15.19 6.10
N THR A 370 -6.43 14.70 5.06
CA THR A 370 -7.48 13.68 5.21
C THR A 370 -6.89 12.37 5.72
N ILE A 371 -5.76 11.94 5.16
CA ILE A 371 -5.05 10.72 5.59
C ILE A 371 -4.67 10.85 7.06
N LYS A 372 -3.97 11.93 7.46
CA LYS A 372 -3.62 12.18 8.86
C LYS A 372 -4.85 12.14 9.78
N ARG A 373 -5.94 12.80 9.40
CA ARG A 373 -7.17 12.87 10.21
C ARG A 373 -7.73 11.48 10.54
N PHE A 374 -7.70 10.55 9.58
CA PHE A 374 -8.33 9.25 9.74
C PHE A 374 -7.39 8.12 10.14
N THR A 375 -6.08 8.24 9.92
CA THR A 375 -5.08 7.24 10.30
C THR A 375 -4.28 7.62 11.52
N SER A 376 -4.24 8.91 11.86
CA SER A 376 -3.35 9.53 12.87
C SER A 376 -1.86 9.44 12.51
N HIS A 377 -1.49 8.93 11.35
CA HIS A 377 -0.09 8.88 10.91
C HIS A 377 0.50 10.30 10.84
N ILE A 378 1.67 10.47 11.45
CA ILE A 378 2.42 11.73 11.40
C ILE A 378 2.72 12.06 9.92
N ASN A 379 2.55 13.33 9.54
CA ASN A 379 2.69 13.81 8.16
C ASN A 379 1.72 13.14 7.15
N GLY A 380 0.66 12.48 7.62
CA GLY A 380 -0.25 11.75 6.73
C GLY A 380 0.46 10.69 5.89
N THR A 381 1.53 10.08 6.40
CA THR A 381 2.35 9.12 5.65
C THR A 381 1.61 7.82 5.35
N LEU A 382 1.94 7.19 4.21
CA LEU A 382 1.31 5.93 3.81
C LEU A 382 1.97 4.72 4.48
N TYR A 383 3.29 4.71 4.55
CA TYR A 383 4.08 3.54 4.94
C TYR A 383 4.88 3.75 6.23
N GLY A 384 4.47 4.74 7.04
CA GLY A 384 5.04 5.01 8.35
C GLY A 384 6.50 5.49 8.30
N SER A 385 7.31 5.00 9.24
CA SER A 385 8.73 5.32 9.34
C SER A 385 9.55 4.64 8.24
N PRO A 386 10.61 5.29 7.69
CA PRO A 386 11.63 4.62 6.88
C PRO A 386 12.36 3.51 7.64
N THR A 387 12.52 3.65 8.94
CA THR A 387 13.08 2.61 9.81
C THR A 387 12.03 1.55 10.11
N LYS A 388 12.42 0.28 9.96
CA LYS A 388 11.54 -0.87 10.20
C LYS A 388 12.06 -1.75 11.32
N LYS A 389 11.14 -2.26 12.17
CA LYS A 389 11.45 -3.20 13.27
C LYS A 389 10.77 -4.54 12.99
N ARG A 390 11.39 -5.39 12.18
CA ARG A 390 10.81 -6.65 11.69
C ARG A 390 10.43 -7.63 12.78
N ASP A 391 11.18 -7.63 13.90
CA ASP A 391 10.88 -8.43 15.09
C ASP A 391 9.71 -7.86 15.92
N GLY A 392 9.32 -6.60 15.66
CA GLY A 392 8.32 -5.87 16.43
C GLY A 392 8.74 -5.53 17.85
N ALA A 393 10.01 -5.71 18.23
CA ALA A 393 10.48 -5.44 19.58
C ALA A 393 10.66 -3.94 19.84
N THR A 394 10.41 -3.52 21.08
CA THR A 394 10.74 -2.20 21.61
C THR A 394 11.71 -2.33 22.77
N LYS A 395 12.17 -1.20 23.34
CA LYS A 395 12.96 -1.23 24.58
C LYS A 395 12.18 -1.78 25.80
N TYR A 396 10.86 -1.85 25.71
CA TYR A 396 10.00 -2.39 26.77
C TYR A 396 9.75 -3.89 26.52
N LYS A 397 9.92 -4.70 27.56
CA LYS A 397 9.82 -6.17 27.50
C LYS A 397 8.43 -6.69 27.11
N ASN A 398 7.39 -5.87 27.20
CA ASN A 398 6.01 -6.27 26.99
C ASN A 398 5.22 -5.32 26.08
N LEU A 399 5.90 -4.39 25.41
CA LEU A 399 5.33 -3.53 24.38
C LEU A 399 5.94 -3.89 23.03
N TYR A 400 5.11 -4.24 22.09
CA TYR A 400 5.52 -4.68 20.77
C TYR A 400 4.89 -3.83 19.68
N LEU A 401 5.52 -3.78 18.50
CA LEU A 401 5.03 -3.11 17.31
C LEU A 401 4.53 -4.14 16.30
N ALA A 402 3.38 -3.91 15.70
CA ALA A 402 2.88 -4.67 14.57
C ALA A 402 2.35 -3.75 13.46
N GLY A 403 2.33 -4.23 12.23
CA GLY A 403 1.82 -3.48 11.08
C GLY A 403 2.90 -2.83 10.23
N THR A 404 2.65 -1.64 9.71
CA THR A 404 3.45 -0.99 8.66
C THR A 404 4.92 -0.85 9.02
N ASP A 405 5.24 -0.53 10.28
CA ASP A 405 6.62 -0.30 10.73
C ASP A 405 7.40 -1.57 11.08
N GLN A 406 6.80 -2.75 10.87
CA GLN A 406 7.55 -3.99 10.81
C GLN A 406 8.22 -4.24 9.45
N GLY A 407 7.89 -3.47 8.41
CA GLY A 407 8.43 -3.65 7.06
C GLY A 407 7.74 -4.74 6.23
N TYR A 408 6.68 -5.34 6.76
CA TYR A 408 5.77 -6.19 5.99
C TYR A 408 4.64 -5.32 5.45
N VAL A 409 4.69 -5.02 4.16
CA VAL A 409 3.83 -4.01 3.55
C VAL A 409 2.57 -4.59 2.91
N GLY A 410 1.53 -3.76 2.78
CA GLY A 410 0.24 -4.13 2.23
C GLY A 410 -0.60 -4.99 3.19
N ILE A 411 -1.77 -5.42 2.72
CA ILE A 411 -2.74 -6.19 3.53
C ILE A 411 -2.16 -7.55 3.93
N VAL A 412 -1.58 -8.27 2.96
CA VAL A 412 -0.96 -9.59 3.19
C VAL A 412 0.23 -9.47 4.15
N GLY A 413 1.04 -8.43 3.97
CA GLY A 413 2.16 -8.13 4.87
C GLY A 413 1.70 -7.79 6.28
N ALA A 414 0.63 -7.01 6.45
CA ALA A 414 0.07 -6.70 7.76
C ALA A 414 -0.45 -7.95 8.49
N MET A 415 -1.08 -8.89 7.77
CA MET A 415 -1.50 -10.19 8.32
C MET A 415 -0.28 -11.01 8.77
N LEU A 416 0.77 -11.07 7.95
CA LEU A 416 2.03 -11.76 8.28
C LEU A 416 2.68 -11.13 9.51
N GLY A 417 2.77 -9.81 9.58
CA GLY A 417 3.34 -9.07 10.71
C GLY A 417 2.63 -9.37 12.02
N GLY A 418 1.29 -9.33 12.02
CA GLY A 418 0.49 -9.69 13.20
C GLY A 418 0.74 -11.11 13.68
N ILE A 419 0.80 -12.08 12.75
CA ILE A 419 1.09 -13.48 13.06
C ILE A 419 2.53 -13.64 13.58
N ALA A 420 3.51 -12.95 12.98
CA ALA A 420 4.91 -13.00 13.40
C ALA A 420 5.10 -12.50 14.84
N VAL A 421 4.49 -11.35 15.18
CA VAL A 421 4.52 -10.83 16.56
C VAL A 421 3.84 -11.78 17.53
N ALA A 422 2.66 -12.28 17.18
CA ALA A 422 1.95 -13.26 18.03
C ALA A 422 2.82 -14.50 18.32
N ASN A 423 3.42 -15.09 17.30
CA ASN A 423 4.23 -16.29 17.45
C ASN A 423 5.53 -16.04 18.21
N ASN A 424 6.25 -14.96 17.87
CA ASN A 424 7.62 -14.75 18.37
C ASN A 424 7.64 -14.04 19.72
N GLN A 425 6.69 -13.14 20.00
CA GLN A 425 6.71 -12.27 21.17
C GLN A 425 5.65 -12.63 22.22
N ILE A 426 4.54 -13.25 21.78
CA ILE A 426 3.44 -13.54 22.68
C ILE A 426 3.43 -15.01 23.11
N LEU A 427 3.51 -15.94 22.16
CA LEU A 427 3.34 -17.37 22.41
C LEU A 427 4.65 -18.08 22.81
N ARG A 428 5.84 -17.63 22.29
CA ARG A 428 7.14 -18.25 22.62
C ARG A 428 7.80 -17.68 23.88
N ALA A 429 7.34 -16.54 24.36
CA ALA A 429 7.88 -15.91 25.58
C ALA A 429 7.23 -16.41 26.87
N GLY A 430 6.58 -17.60 26.84
CA GLY A 430 5.99 -18.29 27.96
C GLY A 430 6.84 -19.48 28.41
#